data_e65669c582a647a31e8ff6cc8f390561
#
_entry.id   e65669c582a647a31e8ff6cc8f390561
#
_cell.length_a   1.000
_cell.length_b   1.000
_cell.length_c   1.000
_cell.angle_alpha   90.00
_cell.angle_beta   90.00
_cell.angle_gamma   90.00
#
_symmetry.space_group_name_H-M   'P 1'
#
loop_
_entity.id
_entity.type
_entity.pdbx_description
1 polymer ?
#
loop_
_entity_poly.entity_id
_entity_poly.type
_entity_poly.pdbx_seq_one_letter_code
_entity_poly.pdbx_strand_id
1 'polypeptide(L)'
;MDTYTKRERTIYLLGMLGQNLIYGVIGTGLTYYFQSVIFLPALAISTITLLSKIAEFLCDPYVGMRIDRSQNTKGKCRTYLIFSPLPIFIFSLLCFLNRPYTAAETSTARLGILLAAGLSFIGFGICFCFGDVALWTLPNLMTKSRKDRNALLAQARIVAGICGAGISLLLLPLSQAAGNHFSKQRNDPTLGLQMGTVLVCGSFLFLGTLLFQPVGFCTQERMTAPPAEKRSLWQNLTEMWRMQSYRRILLSGLLRTPSGLMNLLQMTVLSYYFGNNGRTPYVHYMLLLGVPAFLGQLIAAGAAPKLADKHGAASTFAQANVFAGLALLAAFALFLCRPQQLTQALPFTLLILLLFCNMFCCGLVNTVQSILIADAADLTEKESGIRRDGIFVSGQSLLIKLSTGVSALLQGLVFSISGFSGTAVRQINRALYAGADFATDPSFATPRFAMFFLFLCLPGIAYLLSALPYRKGRNPHKAPV
;
A
#
# COMPACT_ATOMS: atom_id res chain seq x y z
N MET A 1 -26.17 26.06 -10.17
CA MET A 1 -25.99 25.08 -9.06
C MET A 1 -24.54 25.13 -8.63
N ASP A 2 -24.28 25.51 -7.40
CA ASP A 2 -22.90 25.70 -6.88
C ASP A 2 -22.26 24.42 -6.31
N THR A 3 -23.00 23.30 -6.32
CA THR A 3 -22.54 22.00 -5.82
C THR A 3 -22.93 20.85 -6.76
N TYR A 4 -22.33 19.67 -6.53
CA TYR A 4 -22.58 18.48 -7.32
C TYR A 4 -23.98 17.88 -7.07
N THR A 5 -24.50 17.18 -8.06
CA THR A 5 -25.76 16.42 -7.97
C THR A 5 -25.57 15.09 -7.23
N LYS A 6 -26.66 14.48 -6.73
CA LYS A 6 -26.62 13.12 -6.12
C LYS A 6 -26.02 12.09 -7.10
N ARG A 7 -26.35 12.19 -8.39
CA ARG A 7 -25.83 11.30 -9.43
C ARG A 7 -24.31 11.43 -9.59
N GLU A 8 -23.80 12.66 -9.68
CA GLU A 8 -22.35 12.90 -9.78
C GLU A 8 -21.60 12.39 -8.56
N ARG A 9 -22.13 12.59 -7.34
CA ARG A 9 -21.59 12.04 -6.10
C ARG A 9 -21.49 10.52 -6.16
N THR A 10 -22.59 9.82 -6.55
CA THR A 10 -22.60 8.36 -6.64
C THR A 10 -21.58 7.87 -7.66
N ILE A 11 -21.52 8.47 -8.85
CA ILE A 11 -20.56 8.10 -9.90
C ILE A 11 -19.13 8.33 -9.45
N TYR A 12 -18.84 9.44 -8.78
CA TYR A 12 -17.54 9.70 -8.22
C TYR A 12 -17.12 8.63 -7.19
N LEU A 13 -18.01 8.26 -6.27
CA LEU A 13 -17.75 7.22 -5.26
C LEU A 13 -17.59 5.82 -5.88
N LEU A 14 -18.36 5.49 -6.93
CA LEU A 14 -18.16 4.27 -7.72
C LEU A 14 -16.80 4.29 -8.44
N GLY A 15 -16.39 5.44 -8.97
CA GLY A 15 -15.07 5.61 -9.56
C GLY A 15 -13.94 5.43 -8.55
N MET A 16 -14.10 5.96 -7.33
CA MET A 16 -13.17 5.72 -6.22
C MET A 16 -13.09 4.23 -5.85
N LEU A 17 -14.23 3.53 -5.84
CA LEU A 17 -14.27 2.08 -5.66
C LEU A 17 -13.48 1.38 -6.78
N GLY A 18 -13.74 1.73 -8.03
CA GLY A 18 -13.08 1.13 -9.21
C GLY A 18 -11.58 1.35 -9.21
N GLN A 19 -11.12 2.57 -8.98
CA GLN A 19 -9.70 2.92 -8.89
C GLN A 19 -9.00 2.15 -7.75
N ASN A 20 -9.63 2.05 -6.58
CA ASN A 20 -9.07 1.33 -5.44
C ASN A 20 -9.13 -0.20 -5.62
N LEU A 21 -10.07 -0.75 -6.40
CA LEU A 21 -10.04 -2.15 -6.83
C LEU A 21 -8.77 -2.44 -7.64
N ILE A 22 -8.47 -1.62 -8.64
CA ILE A 22 -7.26 -1.78 -9.46
C ILE A 22 -6.00 -1.67 -8.60
N TYR A 23 -5.91 -0.61 -7.79
CA TYR A 23 -4.76 -0.39 -6.90
C TYR A 23 -4.58 -1.52 -5.88
N GLY A 24 -5.68 -2.02 -5.30
CA GLY A 24 -5.69 -3.12 -4.35
C GLY A 24 -5.18 -4.42 -4.97
N VAL A 25 -5.64 -4.77 -6.18
CA VAL A 25 -5.16 -5.98 -6.90
C VAL A 25 -3.65 -5.91 -7.14
N ILE A 26 -3.14 -4.79 -7.61
CA ILE A 26 -1.70 -4.61 -7.85
C ILE A 26 -0.93 -4.58 -6.52
N GLY A 27 -1.40 -3.81 -5.54
CA GLY A 27 -0.70 -3.62 -4.25
C GLY A 27 -0.59 -4.88 -3.43
N THR A 28 -1.63 -5.74 -3.41
CA THR A 28 -1.65 -6.95 -2.59
C THR A 28 -1.27 -8.21 -3.39
N GLY A 29 -1.64 -8.29 -4.66
CA GLY A 29 -1.52 -9.50 -5.47
C GLY A 29 -0.23 -9.61 -6.27
N LEU A 30 0.33 -8.51 -6.76
CA LEU A 30 1.41 -8.56 -7.74
C LEU A 30 2.72 -9.15 -7.19
N THR A 31 3.12 -8.74 -5.98
CA THR A 31 4.33 -9.27 -5.34
C THR A 31 4.22 -10.77 -5.11
N TYR A 32 3.07 -11.22 -4.61
CA TYR A 32 2.78 -12.66 -4.46
C TYR A 32 2.80 -13.38 -5.81
N TYR A 33 2.18 -12.82 -6.85
CA TYR A 33 2.16 -13.39 -8.18
C TYR A 33 3.58 -13.54 -8.76
N PHE A 34 4.38 -12.49 -8.70
CA PHE A 34 5.75 -12.50 -9.20
C PHE A 34 6.62 -13.53 -8.47
N GLN A 35 6.47 -13.65 -7.16
CA GLN A 35 7.29 -14.52 -6.32
C GLN A 35 6.83 -15.98 -6.35
N SER A 36 5.52 -16.21 -6.17
CA SER A 36 4.98 -17.55 -5.86
C SER A 36 4.30 -18.24 -7.04
N VAL A 37 3.97 -17.48 -8.11
CA VAL A 37 3.26 -18.01 -9.28
C VAL A 37 4.18 -18.08 -10.49
N ILE A 38 4.88 -16.98 -10.83
CA ILE A 38 5.80 -16.96 -11.99
C ILE A 38 7.27 -17.12 -11.59
N PHE A 39 7.59 -17.18 -10.30
CA PHE A 39 8.91 -17.53 -9.76
C PHE A 39 10.03 -16.59 -10.20
N LEU A 40 9.79 -15.27 -10.23
CA LEU A 40 10.84 -14.31 -10.48
C LEU A 40 11.86 -14.30 -9.32
N PRO A 41 13.15 -14.05 -9.62
CA PRO A 41 14.15 -13.84 -8.58
C PRO A 41 13.77 -12.68 -7.64
N ALA A 42 13.94 -12.85 -6.32
CA ALA A 42 13.51 -11.87 -5.34
C ALA A 42 14.17 -10.48 -5.54
N LEU A 43 15.46 -10.45 -5.93
CA LEU A 43 16.16 -9.21 -6.27
C LEU A 43 15.57 -8.53 -7.52
N ALA A 44 15.12 -9.29 -8.52
CA ALA A 44 14.49 -8.73 -9.70
C ALA A 44 13.13 -8.09 -9.34
N ILE A 45 12.32 -8.76 -8.50
CA ILE A 45 11.04 -8.22 -8.01
C ILE A 45 11.27 -6.89 -7.28
N SER A 46 12.25 -6.84 -6.38
CA SER A 46 12.56 -5.64 -5.62
C SER A 46 13.07 -4.49 -6.49
N THR A 47 13.93 -4.78 -7.46
CA THR A 47 14.43 -3.79 -8.41
C THR A 47 13.31 -3.21 -9.29
N ILE A 48 12.46 -4.06 -9.83
CA ILE A 48 11.28 -3.67 -10.63
C ILE A 48 10.36 -2.78 -9.78
N THR A 49 10.08 -3.17 -8.52
CA THR A 49 9.22 -2.40 -7.62
C THR A 49 9.84 -1.05 -7.28
N LEU A 50 11.13 -0.99 -6.99
CA LEU A 50 11.83 0.26 -6.72
C LEU A 50 11.78 1.21 -7.92
N LEU A 51 12.10 0.71 -9.12
CA LEU A 51 12.08 1.51 -10.34
C LEU A 51 10.68 2.04 -10.64
N SER A 52 9.63 1.22 -10.44
CA SER A 52 8.24 1.67 -10.57
C SER A 52 7.91 2.80 -9.58
N LYS A 53 8.33 2.67 -8.31
CA LYS A 53 8.06 3.73 -7.30
C LYS A 53 8.85 5.01 -7.54
N ILE A 54 10.05 4.93 -8.09
CA ILE A 54 10.81 6.10 -8.57
C ILE A 54 10.07 6.77 -9.74
N ALA A 55 9.62 6.00 -10.72
CA ALA A 55 8.89 6.53 -11.87
C ALA A 55 7.57 7.21 -11.44
N GLU A 56 6.80 6.58 -10.55
CA GLU A 56 5.59 7.17 -9.97
C GLU A 56 5.89 8.48 -9.22
N PHE A 57 6.97 8.52 -8.43
CA PHE A 57 7.37 9.72 -7.68
C PHE A 57 7.70 10.90 -8.60
N LEU A 58 8.39 10.65 -9.71
CA LEU A 58 8.70 11.68 -10.69
C LEU A 58 7.48 12.10 -11.52
N CYS A 59 6.54 11.18 -11.73
CA CYS A 59 5.35 11.40 -12.53
C CYS A 59 4.29 12.27 -11.80
N ASP A 60 4.08 12.09 -10.48
CA ASP A 60 3.03 12.81 -9.74
C ASP A 60 3.07 14.32 -9.89
N PRO A 61 4.22 15.00 -9.67
CA PRO A 61 4.29 16.44 -9.82
C PRO A 61 4.15 16.90 -11.26
N TYR A 62 4.66 16.08 -12.20
CA TYR A 62 4.50 16.37 -13.61
C TYR A 62 3.01 16.37 -14.02
N VAL A 63 2.26 15.36 -13.56
CA VAL A 63 0.81 15.26 -13.80
C VAL A 63 0.06 16.41 -13.12
N GLY A 64 0.38 16.72 -11.86
CA GLY A 64 -0.21 17.87 -11.15
C GLY A 64 -0.03 19.18 -11.92
N MET A 65 1.19 19.48 -12.37
CA MET A 65 1.47 20.66 -13.19
C MET A 65 0.71 20.66 -14.53
N ARG A 66 0.55 19.51 -15.15
CA ARG A 66 -0.20 19.37 -16.41
C ARG A 66 -1.69 19.63 -16.22
N ILE A 67 -2.28 19.11 -15.13
CA ILE A 67 -3.68 19.36 -14.78
C ILE A 67 -3.90 20.85 -14.50
N ASP A 68 -3.03 21.47 -13.70
CA ASP A 68 -3.16 22.89 -13.35
C ASP A 68 -3.07 23.81 -14.56
N ARG A 69 -2.22 23.47 -15.53
CA ARG A 69 -2.04 24.25 -16.79
C ARG A 69 -3.05 23.93 -17.87
N SER A 70 -3.86 22.88 -17.67
CA SER A 70 -4.83 22.47 -18.70
C SER A 70 -5.90 23.55 -18.90
N GLN A 71 -6.07 23.99 -20.14
CA GLN A 71 -7.14 24.90 -20.58
C GLN A 71 -8.21 24.16 -21.39
N ASN A 72 -8.33 22.85 -21.22
CA ASN A 72 -9.22 22.03 -22.01
C ASN A 72 -10.68 22.37 -21.74
N THR A 73 -11.46 22.58 -22.78
CA THR A 73 -12.91 22.88 -22.72
C THR A 73 -13.73 21.75 -22.08
N LYS A 74 -13.23 20.51 -22.12
CA LYS A 74 -13.86 19.35 -21.50
C LYS A 74 -13.62 19.23 -19.99
N GLY A 75 -12.82 20.11 -19.40
CA GLY A 75 -12.39 20.09 -18.00
C GLY A 75 -10.92 19.68 -17.81
N LYS A 76 -10.31 20.14 -16.72
CA LYS A 76 -8.89 19.89 -16.40
C LYS A 76 -8.64 18.44 -16.01
N CYS A 77 -9.38 17.91 -15.02
CA CYS A 77 -9.25 16.53 -14.53
C CYS A 77 -10.01 15.53 -15.41
N ARG A 78 -11.21 15.92 -15.92
CA ARG A 78 -12.09 15.03 -16.68
C ARG A 78 -11.41 14.42 -17.90
N THR A 79 -10.59 15.19 -18.61
CA THR A 79 -9.85 14.70 -19.78
C THR A 79 -8.96 13.50 -19.40
N TYR A 80 -8.23 13.60 -18.30
CA TYR A 80 -7.39 12.51 -17.82
C TYR A 80 -8.24 11.31 -17.35
N LEU A 81 -9.37 11.54 -16.67
CA LEU A 81 -10.27 10.49 -16.21
C LEU A 81 -11.00 9.76 -17.36
N ILE A 82 -11.12 10.40 -18.52
CA ILE A 82 -11.65 9.74 -19.72
C ILE A 82 -10.62 8.80 -20.35
N PHE A 83 -9.36 9.22 -20.44
CA PHE A 83 -8.35 8.49 -21.19
C PHE A 83 -7.48 7.55 -20.34
N SER A 84 -7.28 7.81 -19.04
CA SER A 84 -6.37 7.02 -18.22
C SER A 84 -6.88 5.61 -17.85
N PRO A 85 -8.19 5.33 -17.66
CA PRO A 85 -8.62 4.01 -17.19
C PRO A 85 -8.25 2.86 -18.15
N LEU A 86 -8.30 3.08 -19.45
CA LEU A 86 -7.97 2.07 -20.44
C LEU A 86 -6.47 1.68 -20.44
N PRO A 87 -5.50 2.61 -20.52
CA PRO A 87 -4.08 2.27 -20.33
C PRO A 87 -3.77 1.66 -18.97
N ILE A 88 -4.41 2.13 -17.88
CA ILE A 88 -4.27 1.54 -16.55
C ILE A 88 -4.66 0.06 -16.59
N PHE A 89 -5.82 -0.26 -17.19
CA PHE A 89 -6.28 -1.65 -17.35
C PHE A 89 -5.30 -2.49 -18.15
N ILE A 90 -4.86 -1.99 -19.32
CA ILE A 90 -3.94 -2.73 -20.20
C ILE A 90 -2.65 -3.06 -19.47
N PHE A 91 -1.97 -2.08 -18.88
CA PHE A 91 -0.69 -2.31 -18.19
C PHE A 91 -0.86 -3.14 -16.92
N SER A 92 -1.95 -2.95 -16.16
CA SER A 92 -2.22 -3.79 -14.99
C SER A 92 -2.49 -5.25 -15.36
N LEU A 93 -3.23 -5.51 -16.44
CA LEU A 93 -3.47 -6.86 -16.94
C LEU A 93 -2.17 -7.50 -17.46
N LEU A 94 -1.35 -6.76 -18.19
CA LEU A 94 -0.04 -7.23 -18.67
C LEU A 94 0.88 -7.67 -17.52
N CYS A 95 0.78 -7.09 -16.32
CA CYS A 95 1.54 -7.54 -15.16
C CYS A 95 1.24 -9.00 -14.80
N PHE A 96 0.02 -9.50 -15.05
CA PHE A 96 -0.42 -10.87 -14.72
C PHE A 96 -0.35 -11.84 -15.91
N LEU A 97 -0.05 -11.38 -17.13
CA LEU A 97 0.04 -12.24 -18.33
C LEU A 97 1.45 -12.79 -18.59
N ASN A 98 2.38 -12.60 -17.67
CA ASN A 98 3.76 -13.08 -17.81
C ASN A 98 3.85 -14.60 -17.68
N ARG A 99 4.79 -15.21 -18.44
CA ARG A 99 5.11 -16.64 -18.33
C ARG A 99 5.97 -16.92 -17.09
N PRO A 100 5.90 -18.16 -16.54
CA PRO A 100 6.79 -18.53 -15.44
C PRO A 100 8.27 -18.39 -15.81
N TYR A 101 9.04 -17.72 -14.99
CA TYR A 101 10.48 -17.47 -15.22
C TYR A 101 11.27 -18.77 -15.32
N THR A 102 10.87 -19.77 -14.54
CA THR A 102 11.51 -21.09 -14.53
C THR A 102 11.16 -21.97 -15.72
N ALA A 103 10.21 -21.58 -16.57
CA ALA A 103 9.92 -22.28 -17.83
C ALA A 103 10.79 -21.78 -19.00
N ALA A 104 11.54 -20.69 -18.82
CA ALA A 104 12.44 -20.17 -19.85
C ALA A 104 13.78 -20.91 -19.82
N GLU A 105 14.15 -21.53 -20.94
CA GLU A 105 15.38 -22.31 -21.08
C GLU A 105 16.60 -21.41 -21.37
N THR A 106 16.41 -20.34 -22.15
CA THR A 106 17.50 -19.45 -22.57
C THR A 106 17.61 -18.19 -21.69
N SER A 107 18.82 -17.65 -21.55
CA SER A 107 19.03 -16.39 -20.85
C SER A 107 18.30 -15.22 -21.48
N THR A 108 18.18 -15.21 -22.80
CA THR A 108 17.43 -14.18 -23.55
C THR A 108 15.93 -14.24 -23.23
N ALA A 109 15.33 -15.44 -23.17
CA ALA A 109 13.92 -15.59 -22.79
C ALA A 109 13.68 -15.15 -21.33
N ARG A 110 14.60 -15.46 -20.41
CA ARG A 110 14.53 -14.98 -19.01
C ARG A 110 14.59 -13.46 -18.91
N LEU A 111 15.50 -12.84 -19.66
CA LEU A 111 15.59 -11.38 -19.74
C LEU A 111 14.30 -10.78 -20.32
N GLY A 112 13.74 -11.38 -21.35
CA GLY A 112 12.46 -10.95 -21.93
C GLY A 112 11.30 -10.96 -20.92
N ILE A 113 11.21 -12.00 -20.06
CA ILE A 113 10.20 -12.07 -18.99
C ILE A 113 10.41 -10.95 -17.95
N LEU A 114 11.68 -10.70 -17.54
CA LEU A 114 11.99 -9.63 -16.58
C LEU A 114 11.66 -8.25 -17.15
N LEU A 115 11.99 -8.00 -18.41
CA LEU A 115 11.67 -6.74 -19.08
C LEU A 115 10.16 -6.57 -19.25
N ALA A 116 9.43 -7.60 -19.63
CA ALA A 116 7.98 -7.55 -19.75
C ALA A 116 7.31 -7.25 -18.41
N ALA A 117 7.72 -7.91 -17.33
CA ALA A 117 7.23 -7.66 -15.97
C ALA A 117 7.58 -6.23 -15.51
N GLY A 118 8.81 -5.77 -15.76
CA GLY A 118 9.26 -4.43 -15.38
C GLY A 118 8.53 -3.34 -16.15
N LEU A 119 8.48 -3.43 -17.48
CA LEU A 119 7.83 -2.43 -18.33
C LEU A 119 6.32 -2.36 -18.07
N SER A 120 5.65 -3.50 -17.87
CA SER A 120 4.22 -3.51 -17.56
C SER A 120 3.94 -2.84 -16.22
N PHE A 121 4.75 -3.10 -15.18
CA PHE A 121 4.53 -2.51 -13.86
C PHE A 121 4.92 -1.03 -13.80
N ILE A 122 6.01 -0.61 -14.43
CA ILE A 122 6.38 0.81 -14.55
C ILE A 122 5.32 1.56 -15.38
N GLY A 123 4.89 0.98 -16.51
CA GLY A 123 3.83 1.55 -17.35
C GLY A 123 2.50 1.70 -16.59
N PHE A 124 2.12 0.70 -15.79
CA PHE A 124 0.99 0.80 -14.88
C PHE A 124 1.15 1.98 -13.93
N GLY A 125 2.30 2.09 -13.23
CA GLY A 125 2.56 3.17 -12.27
C GLY A 125 2.43 4.56 -12.89
N ILE A 126 3.01 4.77 -14.05
CA ILE A 126 2.93 6.04 -14.79
C ILE A 126 1.48 6.35 -15.19
N CYS A 127 0.77 5.40 -15.81
CA CYS A 127 -0.63 5.61 -16.22
C CYS A 127 -1.54 5.84 -15.01
N PHE A 128 -1.30 5.11 -13.92
CA PHE A 128 -2.07 5.23 -12.68
C PHE A 128 -1.94 6.62 -12.05
N CYS A 129 -0.75 7.25 -12.08
CA CYS A 129 -0.54 8.61 -11.60
C CYS A 129 -1.50 9.62 -12.27
N PHE A 130 -1.71 9.51 -13.60
CA PHE A 130 -2.63 10.40 -14.32
C PHE A 130 -4.08 10.26 -13.82
N GLY A 131 -4.54 9.04 -13.61
CA GLY A 131 -5.89 8.77 -13.10
C GLY A 131 -6.06 9.16 -11.64
N ASP A 132 -5.09 8.79 -10.79
CA ASP A 132 -5.13 9.01 -9.35
C ASP A 132 -5.12 10.50 -8.99
N VAL A 133 -4.14 11.26 -9.50
CA VAL A 133 -4.04 12.70 -9.25
C VAL A 133 -5.29 13.43 -9.72
N ALA A 134 -5.81 13.09 -10.92
CA ALA A 134 -7.02 13.70 -11.45
C ALA A 134 -8.26 13.36 -10.59
N LEU A 135 -8.40 12.11 -10.13
CA LEU A 135 -9.54 11.67 -9.34
C LEU A 135 -9.58 12.33 -7.96
N TRP A 136 -8.43 12.42 -7.26
CA TRP A 136 -8.34 13.10 -5.96
C TRP A 136 -8.45 14.63 -6.05
N THR A 137 -8.12 15.22 -7.19
CA THR A 137 -8.26 16.68 -7.43
C THR A 137 -9.68 17.06 -7.81
N LEU A 138 -10.42 16.17 -8.45
CA LEU A 138 -11.77 16.43 -9.00
C LEU A 138 -12.77 17.03 -7.98
N PRO A 139 -12.87 16.59 -6.71
CA PRO A 139 -13.77 17.18 -5.72
C PRO A 139 -13.57 18.68 -5.49
N ASN A 140 -12.32 19.15 -5.63
CA ASN A 140 -11.99 20.58 -5.50
C ASN A 140 -12.58 21.42 -6.63
N LEU A 141 -12.87 20.79 -7.78
CA LEU A 141 -13.42 21.43 -8.97
C LEU A 141 -14.94 21.21 -9.12
N MET A 142 -15.52 20.21 -8.42
CA MET A 142 -16.95 19.89 -8.51
C MET A 142 -17.86 20.81 -7.70
N THR A 143 -17.35 21.45 -6.63
CA THR A 143 -18.16 22.28 -5.73
C THR A 143 -17.40 23.45 -5.15
N LYS A 144 -18.10 24.59 -4.96
CA LYS A 144 -17.62 25.78 -4.23
C LYS A 144 -17.74 25.61 -2.72
N SER A 145 -18.64 24.74 -2.26
CA SER A 145 -18.92 24.50 -0.84
C SER A 145 -17.81 23.69 -0.20
N ARG A 146 -17.08 24.30 0.73
CA ARG A 146 -16.04 23.61 1.53
C ARG A 146 -16.62 22.42 2.33
N LYS A 147 -17.85 22.55 2.83
CA LYS A 147 -18.55 21.48 3.58
C LYS A 147 -18.81 20.27 2.69
N ASP A 148 -19.37 20.47 1.49
CA ASP A 148 -19.71 19.40 0.56
C ASP A 148 -18.46 18.71 0.02
N ARG A 149 -17.40 19.47 -0.29
CA ARG A 149 -16.11 18.95 -0.70
C ARG A 149 -15.51 18.04 0.36
N ASN A 150 -15.44 18.50 1.62
CA ASN A 150 -14.88 17.70 2.71
C ASN A 150 -15.71 16.45 2.98
N ALA A 151 -17.04 16.52 2.88
CA ALA A 151 -17.93 15.39 3.01
C ALA A 151 -17.68 14.36 1.89
N LEU A 152 -17.50 14.81 0.65
CA LEU A 152 -17.22 13.94 -0.48
C LEU A 152 -15.86 13.23 -0.35
N LEU A 153 -14.83 13.96 0.05
CA LEU A 153 -13.49 13.40 0.30
C LEU A 153 -13.48 12.40 1.47
N ALA A 154 -14.24 12.67 2.54
CA ALA A 154 -14.37 11.72 3.66
C ALA A 154 -15.04 10.42 3.21
N GLN A 155 -16.12 10.50 2.42
CA GLN A 155 -16.79 9.33 1.86
C GLN A 155 -15.88 8.56 0.90
N ALA A 156 -15.10 9.25 0.07
CA ALA A 156 -14.12 8.64 -0.82
C ALA A 156 -13.09 7.81 -0.04
N ARG A 157 -12.58 8.32 1.07
CA ARG A 157 -11.64 7.58 1.94
C ARG A 157 -12.28 6.34 2.59
N ILE A 158 -13.54 6.43 2.99
CA ILE A 158 -14.28 5.27 3.52
C ILE A 158 -14.41 4.19 2.45
N VAL A 159 -14.83 4.56 1.24
CA VAL A 159 -14.95 3.64 0.10
C VAL A 159 -13.61 3.00 -0.23
N ALA A 160 -12.53 3.78 -0.28
CA ALA A 160 -11.18 3.27 -0.51
C ALA A 160 -10.74 2.27 0.57
N GLY A 161 -11.01 2.56 1.85
CA GLY A 161 -10.70 1.66 2.97
C GLY A 161 -11.45 0.33 2.92
N ILE A 162 -12.76 0.38 2.65
CA ILE A 162 -13.61 -0.81 2.51
C ILE A 162 -13.13 -1.65 1.31
N CYS A 163 -12.84 -1.01 0.19
CA CYS A 163 -12.34 -1.68 -1.00
C CYS A 163 -10.99 -2.37 -0.74
N GLY A 164 -10.04 -1.65 -0.14
CA GLY A 164 -8.72 -2.21 0.19
C GLY A 164 -8.81 -3.41 1.13
N ALA A 165 -9.63 -3.33 2.18
CA ALA A 165 -9.90 -4.45 3.08
C ALA A 165 -10.54 -5.63 2.33
N GLY A 166 -11.55 -5.38 1.50
CA GLY A 166 -12.24 -6.41 0.72
C GLY A 166 -11.30 -7.14 -0.24
N ILE A 167 -10.48 -6.41 -1.00
CA ILE A 167 -9.48 -7.02 -1.91
C ILE A 167 -8.44 -7.82 -1.12
N SER A 168 -7.93 -7.29 -0.03
CA SER A 168 -6.95 -8.00 0.80
C SER A 168 -7.51 -9.33 1.35
N LEU A 169 -8.81 -9.39 1.63
CA LEU A 169 -9.48 -10.58 2.13
C LEU A 169 -9.88 -11.58 1.02
N LEU A 170 -10.25 -11.10 -0.16
CA LEU A 170 -10.88 -11.96 -1.19
C LEU A 170 -9.92 -12.41 -2.29
N LEU A 171 -8.91 -11.58 -2.63
CA LEU A 171 -8.08 -11.80 -3.80
C LEU A 171 -7.39 -13.16 -3.81
N LEU A 172 -6.67 -13.49 -2.73
CA LEU A 172 -5.88 -14.71 -2.67
C LEU A 172 -6.74 -15.98 -2.54
N PRO A 173 -7.75 -16.04 -1.64
CA PRO A 173 -8.63 -17.20 -1.56
C PRO A 173 -9.37 -17.50 -2.86
N LEU A 174 -9.87 -16.47 -3.55
CA LEU A 174 -10.54 -16.65 -4.84
C LEU A 174 -9.56 -17.13 -5.92
N SER A 175 -8.34 -16.56 -5.97
CA SER A 175 -7.29 -16.98 -6.90
C SER A 175 -6.91 -18.44 -6.69
N GLN A 176 -6.79 -18.88 -5.45
CA GLN A 176 -6.45 -20.26 -5.13
C GLN A 176 -7.63 -21.22 -5.38
N ALA A 177 -8.86 -20.82 -5.06
CA ALA A 177 -10.05 -21.61 -5.36
C ALA A 177 -10.21 -21.84 -6.88
N ALA A 178 -10.06 -20.77 -7.68
CA ALA A 178 -10.05 -20.86 -9.14
C ALA A 178 -8.85 -21.70 -9.63
N GLY A 179 -7.67 -21.51 -9.04
CA GLY A 179 -6.47 -22.28 -9.35
C GLY A 179 -6.63 -23.77 -9.10
N ASN A 180 -7.25 -24.15 -8.00
CA ASN A 180 -7.53 -25.57 -7.68
C ASN A 180 -8.52 -26.19 -8.68
N HIS A 181 -9.49 -25.44 -9.16
CA HIS A 181 -10.40 -25.91 -10.21
C HIS A 181 -9.65 -26.21 -11.52
N PHE A 182 -8.81 -25.29 -12.00
CA PHE A 182 -8.01 -25.48 -13.20
C PHE A 182 -6.92 -26.54 -13.04
N SER A 183 -6.35 -26.69 -11.85
CA SER A 183 -5.36 -27.72 -11.51
C SER A 183 -5.91 -29.14 -11.68
N LYS A 184 -7.16 -29.38 -11.24
CA LYS A 184 -7.84 -30.67 -11.43
C LYS A 184 -8.06 -31.00 -12.89
N GLN A 185 -8.31 -30.02 -13.76
CA GLN A 185 -8.52 -30.22 -15.18
C GLN A 185 -7.23 -30.53 -15.96
N ARG A 186 -6.09 -29.95 -15.50
CA ARG A 186 -4.82 -29.99 -16.22
C ARG A 186 -3.75 -30.87 -15.58
N ASN A 187 -4.00 -31.44 -14.43
CA ASN A 187 -3.02 -32.20 -13.61
C ASN A 187 -1.70 -31.46 -13.36
N ASP A 188 -1.74 -30.10 -13.36
CA ASP A 188 -0.61 -29.22 -13.06
C ASP A 188 -1.02 -28.14 -12.08
N PRO A 189 -0.63 -28.27 -10.79
CA PRO A 189 -0.98 -27.28 -9.75
C PRO A 189 -0.41 -25.88 -10.01
N THR A 190 0.77 -25.81 -10.62
CA THR A 190 1.45 -24.52 -10.88
C THR A 190 0.71 -23.75 -11.98
N LEU A 191 0.39 -24.42 -13.07
CA LEU A 191 -0.37 -23.84 -14.18
C LEU A 191 -1.79 -23.49 -13.73
N GLY A 192 -2.42 -24.35 -12.92
CA GLY A 192 -3.74 -24.09 -12.36
C GLY A 192 -3.76 -22.83 -11.52
N LEU A 193 -2.81 -22.65 -10.60
CA LEU A 193 -2.71 -21.43 -9.76
C LEU A 193 -2.46 -20.19 -10.61
N GLN A 194 -1.63 -20.27 -11.65
CA GLN A 194 -1.39 -19.16 -12.56
C GLN A 194 -2.69 -18.75 -13.26
N MET A 195 -3.41 -19.69 -13.87
CA MET A 195 -4.67 -19.42 -14.56
C MET A 195 -5.73 -18.84 -13.63
N GLY A 196 -5.87 -19.40 -12.42
CA GLY A 196 -6.79 -18.90 -11.41
C GLY A 196 -6.48 -17.48 -10.98
N THR A 197 -5.21 -17.17 -10.77
CA THR A 197 -4.77 -15.80 -10.38
C THR A 197 -5.02 -14.81 -11.51
N VAL A 198 -4.69 -15.16 -12.76
CA VAL A 198 -4.95 -14.30 -13.94
C VAL A 198 -6.43 -14.03 -14.11
N LEU A 199 -7.27 -15.05 -13.98
CA LEU A 199 -8.72 -14.91 -14.11
C LEU A 199 -9.29 -13.97 -13.03
N VAL A 200 -8.97 -14.21 -11.77
CA VAL A 200 -9.51 -13.42 -10.65
C VAL A 200 -8.99 -11.99 -10.68
N CYS A 201 -7.68 -11.79 -10.83
CA CYS A 201 -7.09 -10.46 -10.95
C CYS A 201 -7.66 -9.72 -12.16
N GLY A 202 -7.72 -10.36 -13.32
CA GLY A 202 -8.28 -9.79 -14.55
C GLY A 202 -9.75 -9.38 -14.40
N SER A 203 -10.55 -10.19 -13.72
CA SER A 203 -11.97 -9.87 -13.44
C SER A 203 -12.10 -8.62 -12.54
N PHE A 204 -11.31 -8.53 -11.46
CA PHE A 204 -11.31 -7.34 -10.59
C PHE A 204 -10.78 -6.10 -11.31
N LEU A 205 -9.72 -6.22 -12.14
CA LEU A 205 -9.18 -5.12 -12.93
C LEU A 205 -10.21 -4.62 -13.95
N PHE A 206 -10.91 -5.53 -14.61
CA PHE A 206 -11.97 -5.19 -15.56
C PHE A 206 -13.14 -4.48 -14.87
N LEU A 207 -13.63 -5.05 -13.76
CA LEU A 207 -14.69 -4.43 -12.95
C LEU A 207 -14.27 -3.05 -12.44
N GLY A 208 -13.03 -2.93 -11.94
CA GLY A 208 -12.46 -1.66 -11.49
C GLY A 208 -12.46 -0.61 -12.60
N THR A 209 -12.09 -0.99 -13.81
CA THR A 209 -12.07 -0.10 -14.97
C THR A 209 -13.48 0.32 -15.38
N LEU A 210 -14.45 -0.60 -15.39
CA LEU A 210 -15.85 -0.30 -15.68
C LEU A 210 -16.46 0.70 -14.69
N LEU A 211 -16.08 0.63 -13.40
CA LEU A 211 -16.54 1.55 -12.37
C LEU A 211 -15.80 2.91 -12.44
N PHE A 212 -14.53 2.90 -12.86
CA PHE A 212 -13.71 4.11 -12.92
C PHE A 212 -14.01 4.97 -14.15
N GLN A 213 -14.21 4.35 -15.31
CA GLN A 213 -14.40 5.03 -16.60
C GLN A 213 -15.54 6.08 -16.60
N PRO A 214 -16.74 5.85 -16.00
CA PRO A 214 -17.83 6.80 -16.07
C PRO A 214 -17.56 8.14 -15.39
N VAL A 215 -16.58 8.23 -14.47
CA VAL A 215 -16.29 9.48 -13.75
C VAL A 215 -15.98 10.61 -14.71
N GLY A 216 -15.12 10.36 -15.70
CA GLY A 216 -14.72 11.39 -16.68
C GLY A 216 -15.88 11.89 -17.55
N PHE A 217 -16.87 11.05 -17.82
CA PHE A 217 -18.01 11.41 -18.68
C PHE A 217 -19.16 12.06 -17.90
N CYS A 218 -19.44 11.60 -16.69
CA CYS A 218 -20.66 11.91 -15.96
C CYS A 218 -20.50 12.94 -14.83
N THR A 219 -19.29 13.44 -14.57
CA THR A 219 -19.05 14.51 -13.59
C THR A 219 -18.81 15.85 -14.30
N GLN A 220 -19.03 16.95 -13.59
CA GLN A 220 -18.82 18.32 -14.13
C GLN A 220 -17.90 19.11 -13.22
N GLU A 221 -16.92 19.79 -13.83
CA GLU A 221 -16.07 20.76 -13.16
C GLU A 221 -16.74 22.14 -13.20
N ARG A 222 -16.99 22.72 -12.02
CA ARG A 222 -17.68 24.01 -11.84
C ARG A 222 -16.76 25.13 -11.38
N MET A 223 -15.51 24.76 -11.03
CA MET A 223 -14.52 25.70 -10.53
C MET A 223 -13.29 25.72 -11.46
N THR A 224 -12.81 26.91 -11.75
CA THR A 224 -11.45 27.10 -12.25
C THR A 224 -10.52 27.28 -11.06
N ALA A 225 -9.64 26.29 -10.81
CA ALA A 225 -8.61 26.47 -9.80
C ALA A 225 -7.66 27.61 -10.22
N PRO A 226 -7.25 28.49 -9.27
CA PRO A 226 -6.23 29.47 -9.56
C PRO A 226 -4.94 28.77 -10.03
N PRO A 227 -4.14 29.41 -10.90
CA PRO A 227 -2.90 28.82 -11.36
C PRO A 227 -1.96 28.60 -10.17
N ALA A 228 -1.48 27.35 -10.02
CA ALA A 228 -0.53 27.01 -8.97
C ALA A 228 0.80 27.73 -9.19
N GLU A 229 1.48 28.14 -8.10
CA GLU A 229 2.83 28.70 -8.17
C GLU A 229 3.79 27.77 -8.91
N LYS A 230 4.60 28.32 -9.82
CA LYS A 230 5.61 27.59 -10.59
C LYS A 230 6.80 27.25 -9.71
N ARG A 231 6.73 26.17 -8.92
CA ARG A 231 7.86 25.71 -8.10
C ARG A 231 8.38 24.36 -8.56
N SER A 232 9.70 24.18 -8.43
CA SER A 232 10.37 22.90 -8.68
C SER A 232 10.18 21.98 -7.47
N LEU A 233 10.13 20.65 -7.73
CA LEU A 233 10.14 19.62 -6.67
C LEU A 233 11.29 19.82 -5.69
N TRP A 234 12.49 20.10 -6.19
CA TRP A 234 13.68 20.31 -5.36
C TRP A 234 13.55 21.52 -4.44
N GLN A 235 12.92 22.59 -4.90
CA GLN A 235 12.64 23.76 -4.07
C GLN A 235 11.68 23.41 -2.94
N ASN A 236 10.61 22.63 -3.24
CA ASN A 236 9.67 22.18 -2.23
C ASN A 236 10.33 21.27 -1.18
N LEU A 237 11.14 20.29 -1.62
CA LEU A 237 11.87 19.38 -0.72
C LEU A 237 12.87 20.14 0.16
N THR A 238 13.57 21.13 -0.39
CA THR A 238 14.53 21.96 0.36
C THR A 238 13.82 22.82 1.41
N GLU A 239 12.68 23.42 1.09
CA GLU A 239 11.86 24.17 2.06
C GLU A 239 11.35 23.27 3.18
N MET A 240 10.81 22.10 2.85
CA MET A 240 10.37 21.10 3.84
C MET A 240 11.48 20.74 4.82
N TRP A 241 12.71 20.55 4.31
CA TRP A 241 13.85 20.19 5.15
C TRP A 241 14.31 21.34 6.05
N ARG A 242 14.16 22.58 5.62
CA ARG A 242 14.48 23.78 6.40
C ARG A 242 13.52 23.98 7.58
N MET A 243 12.27 23.61 7.45
CA MET A 243 11.25 23.73 8.52
C MET A 243 11.50 22.70 9.61
N GLN A 244 11.87 23.12 10.82
CA GLN A 244 12.22 22.21 11.91
C GLN A 244 11.08 21.24 12.29
N SER A 245 9.86 21.73 12.35
CA SER A 245 8.66 20.91 12.68
C SER A 245 8.44 19.83 11.63
N TYR A 246 8.50 20.18 10.35
CA TYR A 246 8.27 19.25 9.27
C TYR A 246 9.44 18.28 9.05
N ARG A 247 10.69 18.74 9.26
CA ARG A 247 11.88 17.87 9.24
C ARG A 247 11.78 16.71 10.21
N ARG A 248 11.19 16.91 11.41
CA ARG A 248 10.95 15.80 12.36
C ARG A 248 9.97 14.77 11.81
N ILE A 249 8.91 15.22 11.13
CA ILE A 249 7.93 14.34 10.48
C ILE A 249 8.61 13.53 9.37
N LEU A 250 9.40 14.20 8.52
CA LEU A 250 10.14 13.55 7.44
C LEU A 250 11.15 12.51 7.97
N LEU A 251 11.96 12.86 8.96
CA LEU A 251 12.93 11.94 9.57
C LEU A 251 12.24 10.74 10.22
N SER A 252 11.16 10.96 10.95
CA SER A 252 10.36 9.87 11.53
C SER A 252 9.77 8.96 10.43
N GLY A 253 9.23 9.55 9.36
CA GLY A 253 8.71 8.82 8.21
C GLY A 253 9.78 8.00 7.49
N LEU A 254 10.98 8.56 7.29
CA LEU A 254 12.13 7.86 6.70
C LEU A 254 12.57 6.66 7.55
N LEU A 255 12.70 6.84 8.86
CA LEU A 255 13.06 5.76 9.78
C LEU A 255 11.98 4.65 9.83
N ARG A 256 10.72 5.02 9.57
CA ARG A 256 9.60 4.07 9.52
C ARG A 256 9.44 3.37 8.17
N THR A 257 10.20 3.72 7.12
CA THR A 257 10.04 3.13 5.79
C THR A 257 10.00 1.58 5.77
N PRO A 258 10.78 0.82 6.59
CA PRO A 258 10.69 -0.63 6.60
C PRO A 258 9.34 -1.19 7.08
N SER A 259 8.48 -0.37 7.70
CA SER A 259 7.13 -0.83 8.10
C SER A 259 6.24 -1.23 6.93
N GLY A 260 6.53 -0.76 5.72
CA GLY A 260 5.86 -1.17 4.48
C GLY A 260 6.00 -2.66 4.15
N LEU A 261 7.00 -3.35 4.75
CA LEU A 261 7.17 -4.81 4.63
C LEU A 261 5.93 -5.59 5.11
N MET A 262 5.21 -5.10 6.11
CA MET A 262 3.98 -5.76 6.56
C MET A 262 2.95 -5.86 5.44
N ASN A 263 2.76 -4.80 4.67
CA ASN A 263 1.81 -4.78 3.55
C ASN A 263 2.27 -5.70 2.40
N LEU A 264 3.57 -5.70 2.08
CA LEU A 264 4.13 -6.52 1.01
C LEU A 264 4.09 -8.02 1.32
N LEU A 265 4.31 -8.40 2.59
CA LEU A 265 4.48 -9.79 3.01
C LEU A 265 3.22 -10.43 3.57
N GLN A 266 2.21 -9.65 3.91
CA GLN A 266 0.97 -10.14 4.51
C GLN A 266 0.39 -11.36 3.77
N MET A 267 0.28 -11.28 2.43
CA MET A 267 -0.25 -12.38 1.61
C MET A 267 0.69 -13.59 1.60
N THR A 268 2.00 -13.34 1.55
CA THR A 268 2.99 -14.42 1.56
C THR A 268 2.98 -15.17 2.89
N VAL A 269 2.95 -14.46 4.03
CA VAL A 269 2.88 -15.08 5.36
C VAL A 269 1.59 -15.90 5.52
N LEU A 270 0.44 -15.33 5.16
CA LEU A 270 -0.86 -16.01 5.25
C LEU A 270 -0.90 -17.27 4.35
N SER A 271 -0.45 -17.14 3.11
CA SER A 271 -0.49 -18.23 2.15
C SER A 271 0.44 -19.38 2.53
N TYR A 272 1.69 -19.09 2.90
CA TYR A 272 2.68 -20.14 3.17
C TYR A 272 2.54 -20.73 4.58
N TYR A 273 2.56 -19.89 5.62
CA TYR A 273 2.58 -20.37 6.99
C TYR A 273 1.24 -20.97 7.45
N PHE A 274 0.13 -20.32 7.09
CA PHE A 274 -1.20 -20.77 7.51
C PHE A 274 -1.92 -21.62 6.47
N GLY A 275 -1.52 -21.52 5.19
CA GLY A 275 -2.25 -22.12 4.08
C GLY A 275 -1.47 -23.14 3.27
N ASN A 276 -0.19 -23.40 3.56
CA ASN A 276 0.66 -24.28 2.72
C ASN A 276 0.49 -23.98 1.22
N ASN A 277 0.52 -22.70 0.88
CA ASN A 277 0.29 -22.14 -0.46
C ASN A 277 -1.06 -22.58 -1.08
N GLY A 278 -2.12 -22.57 -0.28
CA GLY A 278 -3.49 -22.87 -0.72
C GLY A 278 -3.90 -24.34 -0.61
N ARG A 279 -3.04 -25.20 -0.09
CA ARG A 279 -3.37 -26.61 0.14
C ARG A 279 -4.27 -26.81 1.36
N THR A 280 -4.06 -26.03 2.42
CA THR A 280 -4.89 -26.06 3.62
C THR A 280 -5.80 -24.83 3.66
N PRO A 281 -7.05 -24.97 4.15
CA PRO A 281 -7.95 -23.82 4.32
C PRO A 281 -7.38 -22.86 5.36
N TYR A 282 -7.16 -21.60 4.98
CA TYR A 282 -6.60 -20.56 5.87
C TYR A 282 -7.45 -19.29 5.95
N VAL A 283 -8.59 -19.26 5.30
CA VAL A 283 -9.50 -18.09 5.29
C VAL A 283 -9.92 -17.70 6.71
N HIS A 284 -10.15 -18.67 7.60
CA HIS A 284 -10.47 -18.39 8.99
C HIS A 284 -9.31 -17.70 9.73
N TYR A 285 -8.04 -18.10 9.51
CA TYR A 285 -6.87 -17.40 10.08
C TYR A 285 -6.77 -15.98 9.54
N MET A 286 -7.03 -15.79 8.25
CA MET A 286 -7.01 -14.50 7.61
C MET A 286 -8.08 -13.56 8.19
N LEU A 287 -9.31 -14.06 8.42
CA LEU A 287 -10.39 -13.29 9.05
C LEU A 287 -10.08 -12.99 10.53
N LEU A 288 -9.60 -13.97 11.28
CA LEU A 288 -9.28 -13.82 12.71
C LEU A 288 -8.09 -12.87 12.95
N LEU A 289 -7.14 -12.77 12.04
CA LEU A 289 -6.02 -11.82 12.12
C LEU A 289 -6.41 -10.45 11.52
N GLY A 290 -7.10 -10.44 10.39
CA GLY A 290 -7.37 -9.23 9.62
C GLY A 290 -8.50 -8.37 10.20
N VAL A 291 -9.62 -8.98 10.63
CA VAL A 291 -10.78 -8.22 11.13
C VAL A 291 -10.46 -7.47 12.43
N PRO A 292 -9.87 -8.08 13.47
CA PRO A 292 -9.47 -7.35 14.67
C PRO A 292 -8.44 -6.25 14.37
N ALA A 293 -7.47 -6.53 13.50
CA ALA A 293 -6.47 -5.55 13.09
C ALA A 293 -7.11 -4.32 12.44
N PHE A 294 -8.04 -4.52 11.52
CA PHE A 294 -8.79 -3.45 10.87
C PHE A 294 -9.65 -2.65 11.87
N LEU A 295 -10.35 -3.33 12.77
CA LEU A 295 -11.13 -2.68 13.83
C LEU A 295 -10.24 -1.85 14.77
N GLY A 296 -9.06 -2.36 15.13
CA GLY A 296 -8.08 -1.63 15.91
C GLY A 296 -7.69 -0.29 15.26
N GLN A 297 -7.41 -0.31 13.97
CA GLN A 297 -7.07 0.89 13.21
C GLN A 297 -8.23 1.90 13.15
N LEU A 298 -9.47 1.44 12.96
CA LEU A 298 -10.66 2.27 12.96
C LEU A 298 -10.93 2.95 14.31
N ILE A 299 -10.89 2.18 15.40
CA ILE A 299 -11.09 2.69 16.76
C ILE A 299 -10.03 3.74 17.07
N ALA A 300 -8.78 3.48 16.71
CA ALA A 300 -7.66 4.41 16.90
C ALA A 300 -7.86 5.72 16.14
N ALA A 301 -8.31 5.67 14.89
CA ALA A 301 -8.57 6.87 14.10
C ALA A 301 -9.60 7.80 14.77
N GLY A 302 -10.64 7.21 15.40
CA GLY A 302 -11.63 7.97 16.18
C GLY A 302 -11.10 8.52 17.53
N ALA A 303 -10.17 7.80 18.16
CA ALA A 303 -9.60 8.19 19.46
C ALA A 303 -8.43 9.19 19.32
N ALA A 304 -7.75 9.21 18.17
CA ALA A 304 -6.52 9.96 17.95
C ALA A 304 -6.64 11.47 18.23
N PRO A 305 -7.70 12.21 17.80
CA PRO A 305 -7.81 13.64 18.09
C PRO A 305 -7.87 13.90 19.60
N LYS A 306 -8.70 13.13 20.34
CA LYS A 306 -8.84 13.28 21.80
C LYS A 306 -7.54 13.03 22.56
N LEU A 307 -6.77 12.02 22.10
CA LEU A 307 -5.46 11.70 22.70
C LEU A 307 -4.42 12.77 22.36
N ALA A 308 -4.44 13.29 21.13
CA ALA A 308 -3.56 14.38 20.72
C ALA A 308 -3.82 15.67 21.51
N ASP A 309 -5.10 16.02 21.75
CA ASP A 309 -5.48 17.18 22.56
C ASP A 309 -5.04 17.03 24.03
N LYS A 310 -5.22 15.82 24.60
CA LYS A 310 -4.91 15.55 26.01
C LYS A 310 -3.42 15.49 26.31
N HIS A 311 -2.63 14.83 25.47
CA HIS A 311 -1.21 14.53 25.75
C HIS A 311 -0.25 15.29 24.83
N GLY A 312 -0.77 16.04 23.86
CA GLY A 312 -0.03 16.69 22.79
C GLY A 312 0.25 15.76 21.60
N ALA A 313 0.07 16.28 20.38
CA ALA A 313 0.19 15.49 19.15
C ALA A 313 1.58 14.81 19.00
N ALA A 314 2.67 15.55 19.28
CA ALA A 314 4.03 15.02 19.19
C ALA A 314 4.30 13.87 20.18
N SER A 315 3.81 13.98 21.42
CA SER A 315 3.95 12.95 22.46
C SER A 315 3.14 11.71 22.10
N THR A 316 1.87 11.88 21.68
CA THR A 316 0.99 10.80 21.27
C THR A 316 1.57 10.04 20.07
N PHE A 317 2.13 10.76 19.09
CA PHE A 317 2.79 10.17 17.94
C PHE A 317 4.00 9.32 18.34
N ALA A 318 4.89 9.85 19.20
CA ALA A 318 6.06 9.13 19.67
C ALA A 318 5.69 7.86 20.47
N GLN A 319 4.75 7.98 21.42
CA GLN A 319 4.28 6.85 22.23
C GLN A 319 3.62 5.78 21.37
N ALA A 320 2.75 6.15 20.44
CA ALA A 320 2.11 5.22 19.53
C ALA A 320 3.13 4.44 18.67
N ASN A 321 4.19 5.10 18.17
CA ASN A 321 5.26 4.41 17.45
C ASN A 321 6.03 3.43 18.37
N VAL A 322 6.33 3.80 19.62
CA VAL A 322 7.01 2.89 20.57
C VAL A 322 6.14 1.67 20.86
N PHE A 323 4.86 1.84 21.17
CA PHE A 323 3.96 0.71 21.45
C PHE A 323 3.73 -0.15 20.21
N ALA A 324 3.62 0.44 19.01
CA ALA A 324 3.53 -0.31 17.76
C ALA A 324 4.77 -1.21 17.55
N GLY A 325 5.95 -0.65 17.79
CA GLY A 325 7.21 -1.39 17.67
C GLY A 325 7.35 -2.51 18.70
N LEU A 326 7.01 -2.24 19.98
CA LEU A 326 7.06 -3.24 21.03
C LEU A 326 6.08 -4.39 20.77
N ALA A 327 4.88 -4.12 20.30
CA ALA A 327 3.89 -5.15 19.94
C ALA A 327 4.40 -6.09 18.84
N LEU A 328 5.05 -5.54 17.80
CA LEU A 328 5.63 -6.37 16.73
C LEU A 328 6.84 -7.18 17.19
N LEU A 329 7.72 -6.60 18.02
CA LEU A 329 8.86 -7.33 18.57
C LEU A 329 8.40 -8.42 19.53
N ALA A 330 7.34 -8.20 20.32
CA ALA A 330 6.72 -9.23 21.14
C ALA A 330 6.10 -10.35 20.29
N ALA A 331 5.46 -10.02 19.16
CA ALA A 331 4.96 -11.01 18.22
C ALA A 331 6.11 -11.81 17.56
N PHE A 332 7.23 -11.15 17.27
CA PHE A 332 8.43 -11.85 16.78
C PHE A 332 9.05 -12.76 17.85
N ALA A 333 9.13 -12.30 19.09
CA ALA A 333 9.59 -13.15 20.21
C ALA A 333 8.68 -14.36 20.42
N LEU A 334 7.36 -14.20 20.30
CA LEU A 334 6.41 -15.31 20.33
C LEU A 334 6.70 -16.32 19.22
N PHE A 335 6.97 -15.85 18.01
CA PHE A 335 7.38 -16.71 16.89
C PHE A 335 8.70 -17.45 17.20
N LEU A 336 9.73 -16.78 17.76
CA LEU A 336 11.00 -17.40 18.10
C LEU A 336 10.85 -18.50 19.16
N CYS A 337 9.99 -18.28 20.17
CA CYS A 337 9.72 -19.27 21.20
C CYS A 337 8.96 -20.49 20.66
N ARG A 338 8.07 -20.32 19.70
CA ARG A 338 7.20 -21.39 19.16
C ARG A 338 7.01 -21.30 17.65
N PRO A 339 8.09 -21.48 16.84
CA PRO A 339 8.05 -21.23 15.39
C PRO A 339 7.16 -22.20 14.61
N GLN A 340 6.81 -23.34 15.19
CA GLN A 340 5.98 -24.38 14.58
C GLN A 340 4.53 -24.42 15.09
N GLN A 341 4.21 -23.61 16.11
CA GLN A 341 2.97 -23.75 16.90
C GLN A 341 2.10 -22.48 16.91
N LEU A 342 2.35 -21.50 16.02
CA LEU A 342 1.54 -20.27 16.00
C LEU A 342 0.07 -20.49 15.63
N THR A 343 -0.27 -21.66 15.08
CA THR A 343 -1.64 -22.06 14.76
C THR A 343 -2.39 -22.65 15.96
N GLN A 344 -1.69 -22.96 17.07
CA GLN A 344 -2.32 -23.44 18.32
C GLN A 344 -3.08 -22.31 19.00
N ALA A 345 -4.13 -22.64 19.76
CA ALA A 345 -5.08 -21.69 20.32
C ALA A 345 -4.41 -20.55 21.12
N LEU A 346 -3.52 -20.87 22.08
CA LEU A 346 -2.89 -19.86 22.93
C LEU A 346 -1.92 -18.95 22.16
N PRO A 347 -0.90 -19.46 21.42
CA PRO A 347 -0.02 -18.61 20.62
C PRO A 347 -0.77 -17.79 19.57
N PHE A 348 -1.80 -18.37 18.94
CA PHE A 348 -2.60 -17.68 17.93
C PHE A 348 -3.41 -16.52 18.53
N THR A 349 -4.05 -16.73 19.69
CA THR A 349 -4.77 -15.66 20.41
C THR A 349 -3.83 -14.53 20.81
N LEU A 350 -2.63 -14.85 21.30
CA LEU A 350 -1.61 -13.84 21.62
C LEU A 350 -1.17 -13.07 20.37
N LEU A 351 -0.99 -13.75 19.25
CA LEU A 351 -0.65 -13.11 17.97
C LEU A 351 -1.75 -12.14 17.52
N ILE A 352 -3.04 -12.53 17.63
CA ILE A 352 -4.18 -11.65 17.31
C ILE A 352 -4.13 -10.39 18.19
N LEU A 353 -3.94 -10.54 19.51
CA LEU A 353 -3.89 -9.39 20.43
C LEU A 353 -2.72 -8.45 20.12
N LEU A 354 -1.53 -8.99 19.84
CA LEU A 354 -0.35 -8.20 19.52
C LEU A 354 -0.51 -7.47 18.18
N LEU A 355 -1.07 -8.11 17.16
CA LEU A 355 -1.36 -7.47 15.88
C LEU A 355 -2.50 -6.44 15.99
N PHE A 356 -3.52 -6.69 16.81
CA PHE A 356 -4.55 -5.69 17.12
C PHE A 356 -3.92 -4.45 17.77
N CYS A 357 -3.07 -4.62 18.80
CA CYS A 357 -2.37 -3.53 19.47
C CYS A 357 -1.49 -2.75 18.47
N ASN A 358 -0.75 -3.45 17.61
CA ASN A 358 0.06 -2.81 16.57
C ASN A 358 -0.81 -1.98 15.63
N MET A 359 -1.90 -2.54 15.08
CA MET A 359 -2.77 -1.84 14.13
C MET A 359 -3.53 -0.70 14.77
N PHE A 360 -3.92 -0.81 16.05
CA PHE A 360 -4.45 0.30 16.83
C PHE A 360 -3.42 1.44 16.90
N CYS A 361 -2.18 1.15 17.28
CA CYS A 361 -1.12 2.16 17.30
C CYS A 361 -0.83 2.74 15.91
N CYS A 362 -0.86 1.95 14.84
CA CYS A 362 -0.73 2.43 13.46
C CYS A 362 -1.85 3.41 13.08
N GLY A 363 -3.08 3.15 13.50
CA GLY A 363 -4.21 4.06 13.30
C GLY A 363 -3.99 5.41 14.00
N LEU A 364 -3.48 5.38 15.26
CA LEU A 364 -3.08 6.60 15.98
C LEU A 364 -1.97 7.35 15.23
N VAL A 365 -0.89 6.65 14.83
CA VAL A 365 0.24 7.24 14.13
C VAL A 365 -0.21 7.93 12.84
N ASN A 366 -1.02 7.28 12.01
CA ASN A 366 -1.47 7.82 10.73
C ASN A 366 -2.36 9.05 10.91
N THR A 367 -3.27 9.04 11.90
CA THR A 367 -4.18 10.16 12.16
C THR A 367 -3.43 11.33 12.80
N VAL A 368 -2.59 11.08 13.81
CA VAL A 368 -1.81 12.11 14.48
C VAL A 368 -0.74 12.70 13.56
N GLN A 369 -0.17 11.91 12.64
CA GLN A 369 0.73 12.44 11.61
C GLN A 369 0.04 13.48 10.74
N SER A 370 -1.23 13.27 10.38
CA SER A 370 -2.01 14.25 9.61
C SER A 370 -2.25 15.53 10.42
N ILE A 371 -2.47 15.43 11.74
CA ILE A 371 -2.59 16.58 12.64
C ILE A 371 -1.26 17.35 12.68
N LEU A 372 -0.14 16.67 12.90
CA LEU A 372 1.19 17.29 12.92
C LEU A 372 1.55 18.01 11.61
N ILE A 373 1.12 17.44 10.47
CA ILE A 373 1.28 18.08 9.16
C ILE A 373 0.46 19.34 9.05
N ALA A 374 -0.79 19.34 9.53
CA ALA A 374 -1.65 20.51 9.55
C ALA A 374 -1.08 21.61 10.46
N ASP A 375 -0.63 21.24 11.66
CA ASP A 375 0.02 22.18 12.60
C ASP A 375 1.28 22.81 11.99
N ALA A 376 2.09 22.02 11.25
CA ALA A 376 3.26 22.55 10.56
C ALA A 376 2.89 23.52 9.42
N ALA A 377 1.78 23.26 8.70
CA ALA A 377 1.27 24.16 7.68
C ALA A 377 0.77 25.48 8.28
N ASP A 378 0.04 25.42 9.39
CA ASP A 378 -0.47 26.61 10.09
C ASP A 378 0.67 27.46 10.69
N LEU A 379 1.72 26.84 11.22
CA LEU A 379 2.93 27.53 11.67
C LEU A 379 3.62 28.27 10.52
N THR A 380 3.74 27.62 9.37
CA THR A 380 4.36 28.20 8.19
C THR A 380 3.56 29.37 7.64
N GLU A 381 2.22 29.31 7.69
CA GLU A 381 1.33 30.40 7.30
C GLU A 381 1.52 31.61 8.24
N LYS A 382 1.67 31.39 9.54
CA LYS A 382 1.94 32.45 10.51
C LYS A 382 3.30 33.11 10.31
N GLU A 383 4.34 32.35 9.95
CA GLU A 383 5.69 32.87 9.76
C GLU A 383 5.90 33.55 8.40
N SER A 384 5.32 33.00 7.32
CA SER A 384 5.53 33.45 5.93
C SER A 384 4.38 34.24 5.32
N GLY A 385 3.21 34.29 5.99
CA GLY A 385 1.99 34.88 5.45
C GLY A 385 1.35 34.13 4.28
N ILE A 386 1.93 33.00 3.87
CA ILE A 386 1.48 32.21 2.72
C ILE A 386 1.18 30.77 3.14
N ARG A 387 -0.04 30.33 2.91
CA ARG A 387 -0.45 28.93 3.14
C ARG A 387 0.03 28.03 2.00
N ARG A 388 0.72 26.93 2.33
CA ARG A 388 1.40 26.05 1.36
C ARG A 388 1.04 24.58 1.53
N ASP A 389 -0.25 24.26 1.56
CA ASP A 389 -0.74 22.88 1.79
C ASP A 389 -0.16 21.86 0.79
N GLY A 390 0.07 22.25 -0.48
CA GLY A 390 0.58 21.37 -1.53
C GLY A 390 1.98 20.81 -1.27
N ILE A 391 2.85 21.58 -0.57
CA ILE A 391 4.19 21.14 -0.21
C ILE A 391 4.11 19.98 0.80
N PHE A 392 3.24 20.07 1.78
CA PHE A 392 3.10 19.08 2.84
C PHE A 392 2.47 17.77 2.32
N VAL A 393 1.50 17.87 1.40
CA VAL A 393 0.88 16.70 0.76
C VAL A 393 1.89 15.96 -0.12
N SER A 394 2.73 16.68 -0.88
CA SER A 394 3.75 16.04 -1.73
C SER A 394 4.82 15.31 -0.91
N GLY A 395 5.20 15.84 0.27
CA GLY A 395 6.12 15.16 1.18
C GLY A 395 5.54 13.87 1.78
N GLN A 396 4.25 13.84 2.07
CA GLN A 396 3.59 12.61 2.53
C GLN A 396 3.56 11.54 1.43
N SER A 397 3.24 11.93 0.20
CA SER A 397 3.28 11.01 -0.96
C SER A 397 4.69 10.44 -1.18
N LEU A 398 5.73 11.27 -1.07
CA LEU A 398 7.12 10.85 -1.14
C LEU A 398 7.42 9.76 -0.11
N LEU A 399 7.06 9.97 1.16
CA LEU A 399 7.31 9.00 2.23
C LEU A 399 6.62 7.66 1.97
N ILE A 400 5.39 7.66 1.47
CA ILE A 400 4.65 6.43 1.15
C ILE A 400 5.34 5.64 0.03
N LYS A 401 5.73 6.30 -1.05
CA LYS A 401 6.41 5.66 -2.20
C LYS A 401 7.79 5.16 -1.83
N LEU A 402 8.55 5.95 -1.07
CA LEU A 402 9.85 5.56 -0.56
C LEU A 402 9.75 4.36 0.40
N SER A 403 8.74 4.34 1.28
CA SER A 403 8.46 3.20 2.17
C SER A 403 8.25 1.92 1.37
N THR A 404 7.43 1.95 0.32
CA THR A 404 7.19 0.77 -0.52
C THR A 404 8.47 0.32 -1.25
N GLY A 405 9.23 1.26 -1.83
CA GLY A 405 10.49 0.95 -2.54
C GLY A 405 11.57 0.36 -1.64
N VAL A 406 11.82 0.98 -0.48
CA VAL A 406 12.80 0.50 0.50
C VAL A 406 12.37 -0.87 1.06
N SER A 407 11.10 -1.05 1.39
CA SER A 407 10.57 -2.33 1.86
C SER A 407 10.76 -3.43 0.82
N ALA A 408 10.50 -3.15 -0.45
CA ALA A 408 10.71 -4.11 -1.53
C ALA A 408 12.20 -4.51 -1.65
N LEU A 409 13.13 -3.55 -1.55
CA LEU A 409 14.56 -3.85 -1.56
C LEU A 409 14.98 -4.75 -0.39
N LEU A 410 14.54 -4.43 0.82
CA LEU A 410 14.83 -5.24 2.01
C LEU A 410 14.27 -6.66 1.86
N GLN A 411 13.05 -6.80 1.35
CA GLN A 411 12.44 -8.09 1.04
C GLN A 411 13.29 -8.86 0.03
N GLY A 412 13.67 -8.25 -1.08
CA GLY A 412 14.44 -8.90 -2.13
C GLY A 412 15.81 -9.39 -1.67
N LEU A 413 16.51 -8.58 -0.88
CA LEU A 413 17.82 -8.94 -0.31
C LEU A 413 17.69 -10.12 0.66
N VAL A 414 16.82 -10.03 1.65
CA VAL A 414 16.69 -11.08 2.67
C VAL A 414 16.17 -12.38 2.07
N PHE A 415 15.20 -12.33 1.18
CA PHE A 415 14.66 -13.50 0.51
C PHE A 415 15.66 -14.16 -0.46
N SER A 416 16.53 -13.36 -1.09
CA SER A 416 17.61 -13.90 -1.93
C SER A 416 18.62 -14.69 -1.11
N ILE A 417 19.01 -14.18 0.07
CA ILE A 417 19.97 -14.82 0.98
C ILE A 417 19.35 -16.05 1.67
N SER A 418 18.08 -15.98 2.05
CA SER A 418 17.39 -17.06 2.78
C SER A 418 16.92 -18.24 1.91
N GLY A 419 17.15 -18.16 0.60
CA GLY A 419 16.69 -19.20 -0.33
C GLY A 419 15.19 -19.15 -0.64
N PHE A 420 14.48 -18.03 -0.33
CA PHE A 420 13.08 -17.85 -0.71
C PHE A 420 12.97 -17.03 -2.01
N SER A 421 13.56 -17.54 -3.09
CA SER A 421 13.68 -16.83 -4.35
C SER A 421 13.65 -17.78 -5.56
N GLY A 422 12.99 -17.37 -6.63
CA GLY A 422 13.05 -18.00 -7.94
C GLY A 422 12.76 -19.50 -7.94
N THR A 423 13.72 -20.31 -8.36
CA THR A 423 13.61 -21.80 -8.45
C THR A 423 13.38 -22.47 -7.11
N ALA A 424 13.95 -21.92 -6.02
CA ALA A 424 13.76 -22.45 -4.67
C ALA A 424 12.29 -22.33 -4.21
N VAL A 425 11.62 -21.22 -4.50
CA VAL A 425 10.19 -21.07 -4.21
C VAL A 425 9.37 -22.12 -4.98
N ARG A 426 9.73 -22.41 -6.24
CA ARG A 426 9.09 -23.47 -7.01
C ARG A 426 9.27 -24.85 -6.38
N GLN A 427 10.46 -25.14 -5.85
CA GLN A 427 10.73 -26.40 -5.13
C GLN A 427 9.93 -26.49 -3.83
N ILE A 428 9.86 -25.39 -3.04
CA ILE A 428 9.03 -25.30 -1.85
C ILE A 428 7.56 -25.57 -2.20
N ASN A 429 7.03 -24.93 -3.24
CA ASN A 429 5.65 -25.15 -3.67
C ASN A 429 5.40 -26.63 -4.05
N ARG A 430 6.32 -27.27 -4.78
CA ARG A 430 6.21 -28.69 -5.11
C ARG A 430 6.19 -29.58 -3.87
N ALA A 431 7.06 -29.31 -2.89
CA ALA A 431 7.09 -30.05 -1.63
C ALA A 431 5.78 -29.87 -0.83
N LEU A 432 5.24 -28.65 -0.78
CA LEU A 432 3.95 -28.39 -0.14
C LEU A 432 2.79 -29.16 -0.82
N TYR A 433 2.77 -29.19 -2.15
CA TYR A 433 1.78 -29.99 -2.88
C TYR A 433 1.98 -31.51 -2.70
N ALA A 434 3.22 -31.96 -2.48
CA ALA A 434 3.53 -33.37 -2.19
C ALA A 434 3.19 -33.81 -0.74
N GLY A 435 2.88 -32.84 0.16
CA GLY A 435 2.47 -33.16 1.52
C GLY A 435 3.30 -32.56 2.63
N ALA A 436 4.37 -31.84 2.33
CA ALA A 436 5.14 -31.12 3.32
C ALA A 436 4.29 -30.00 3.98
N ASP A 437 4.65 -29.61 5.19
CA ASP A 437 4.01 -28.52 5.92
C ASP A 437 5.03 -27.41 6.17
N PHE A 438 4.74 -26.18 5.67
CA PHE A 438 5.64 -25.04 5.80
C PHE A 438 5.89 -24.63 7.27
N ALA A 439 4.92 -24.82 8.13
CA ALA A 439 5.03 -24.45 9.55
C ALA A 439 5.93 -25.39 10.34
N THR A 440 5.92 -26.69 10.04
CA THR A 440 6.56 -27.72 10.90
C THR A 440 7.81 -28.33 10.28
N ASP A 441 7.94 -28.40 8.95
CA ASP A 441 9.07 -29.04 8.28
C ASP A 441 10.39 -28.27 8.52
N PRO A 442 11.45 -28.95 9.04
CA PRO A 442 12.74 -28.31 9.29
C PRO A 442 13.44 -27.79 8.03
N SER A 443 13.18 -28.35 6.85
CA SER A 443 13.76 -27.89 5.58
C SER A 443 13.37 -26.44 5.24
N PHE A 444 12.25 -25.95 5.76
CA PHE A 444 11.76 -24.57 5.57
C PHE A 444 12.10 -23.64 6.73
N ALA A 445 12.97 -24.03 7.66
CA ALA A 445 13.30 -23.20 8.84
C ALA A 445 13.89 -21.84 8.44
N THR A 446 14.84 -21.81 7.49
CA THR A 446 15.48 -20.56 7.03
C THR A 446 14.52 -19.62 6.31
N PRO A 447 13.77 -20.04 5.27
CA PRO A 447 12.80 -19.16 4.63
C PRO A 447 11.65 -18.75 5.57
N ARG A 448 11.22 -19.61 6.48
CA ARG A 448 10.22 -19.29 7.51
C ARG A 448 10.73 -18.19 8.46
N PHE A 449 11.96 -18.32 8.97
CA PHE A 449 12.59 -17.31 9.81
C PHE A 449 12.70 -15.96 9.07
N ALA A 450 13.20 -15.97 7.83
CA ALA A 450 13.35 -14.76 7.02
C ALA A 450 12.01 -14.05 6.80
N MET A 451 10.95 -14.82 6.54
CA MET A 451 9.61 -14.29 6.33
C MET A 451 9.08 -13.55 7.58
N PHE A 452 9.18 -14.16 8.76
CA PHE A 452 8.73 -13.54 10.02
C PHE A 452 9.67 -12.43 10.50
N PHE A 453 10.96 -12.53 10.25
CA PHE A 453 11.92 -11.46 10.50
C PHE A 453 11.56 -10.19 9.72
N LEU A 454 11.27 -10.32 8.42
CA LEU A 454 10.84 -9.22 7.58
C LEU A 454 9.44 -8.71 7.94
N PHE A 455 8.53 -9.59 8.36
CA PHE A 455 7.14 -9.23 8.64
C PHE A 455 6.95 -8.57 10.01
N LEU A 456 7.70 -8.98 11.02
CA LEU A 456 7.53 -8.52 12.40
C LEU A 456 8.74 -7.76 12.96
N CYS A 457 9.97 -8.31 12.80
CA CYS A 457 11.14 -7.77 13.47
C CYS A 457 11.59 -6.42 12.86
N LEU A 458 11.86 -6.37 11.57
CA LEU A 458 12.29 -5.13 10.91
C LEU A 458 11.27 -3.99 11.02
N PRO A 459 9.96 -4.21 10.78
CA PRO A 459 8.96 -3.19 11.04
C PRO A 459 8.90 -2.75 12.50
N GLY A 460 9.04 -3.68 13.45
CA GLY A 460 9.08 -3.38 14.88
C GLY A 460 10.22 -2.43 15.23
N ILE A 461 11.44 -2.73 14.76
CA ILE A 461 12.62 -1.85 14.92
C ILE A 461 12.38 -0.49 14.26
N ALA A 462 11.83 -0.47 13.05
CA ALA A 462 11.54 0.76 12.31
C ALA A 462 10.58 1.69 13.07
N TYR A 463 9.53 1.14 13.69
CA TYR A 463 8.61 1.90 14.54
C TYR A 463 9.33 2.49 15.76
N LEU A 464 10.18 1.73 16.45
CA LEU A 464 10.95 2.24 17.59
C LEU A 464 11.90 3.38 17.18
N LEU A 465 12.62 3.22 16.06
CA LEU A 465 13.52 4.24 15.53
C LEU A 465 12.76 5.50 15.13
N SER A 466 11.55 5.37 14.59
CA SER A 466 10.73 6.50 14.15
C SER A 466 10.26 7.42 15.29
N ALA A 467 10.29 6.96 16.54
CA ALA A 467 10.01 7.76 17.70
C ALA A 467 11.17 8.69 18.13
N LEU A 468 12.42 8.41 17.70
CA LEU A 468 13.62 9.14 18.14
C LEU A 468 13.58 10.64 17.82
N PRO A 469 13.12 11.12 16.65
CA PRO A 469 13.06 12.56 16.35
C PRO A 469 12.17 13.36 17.30
N TYR A 470 11.25 12.69 18.00
CA TYR A 470 10.32 13.30 18.94
C TYR A 470 10.73 13.18 20.42
N ARG A 471 11.76 12.37 20.72
CA ARG A 471 12.22 12.10 22.11
C ARG A 471 12.94 13.28 22.75
N LYS A 472 13.53 14.21 21.96
CA LYS A 472 14.24 15.43 22.40
C LYS A 472 13.51 16.69 21.91
N GLY A 473 12.33 16.99 22.43
CA GLY A 473 11.64 18.21 22.06
C GLY A 473 10.69 18.67 23.15
N ARG A 474 11.11 19.69 23.95
CA ARG A 474 10.19 20.54 24.71
C ARG A 474 9.04 20.98 23.79
N ASN A 475 7.81 20.82 24.24
CA ASN A 475 6.60 21.34 23.60
C ASN A 475 6.84 22.80 23.16
N PRO A 476 6.73 23.13 21.86
CA PRO A 476 6.79 24.53 21.45
C PRO A 476 5.59 25.36 21.98
N HIS A 477 4.55 24.72 22.51
CA HIS A 477 3.36 25.34 23.08
C HIS A 477 3.46 25.68 24.57
N LYS A 478 4.60 25.48 25.24
CA LYS A 478 4.90 26.09 26.55
C LYS A 478 5.99 27.12 26.38
N ALA A 479 5.68 28.20 25.66
CA ALA A 479 6.31 29.49 25.93
C ALA A 479 5.75 29.98 27.27
N PRO A 480 6.58 30.46 28.19
CA PRO A 480 6.08 31.08 29.42
C PRO A 480 5.25 32.32 29.05
N VAL A 481 4.05 32.40 29.66
CA VAL A 481 3.21 33.60 29.73
C VAL A 481 4.02 34.75 30.35
#